data_91b84aa4b38bab308fbaebc08c4d8bf8
#
_entry.id   91b84aa4b38bab308fbaebc08c4d8bf8
#
_cell.length_a   1.000
_cell.length_b   1.000
_cell.length_c   1.000
_cell.angle_alpha   90.00
_cell.angle_beta   90.00
_cell.angle_gamma   90.00
#
_symmetry.space_group_name_H-M   'P 1'
#
loop_
_entity.id
_entity.type
_entity.pdbx_description
1 polymer ?
#
loop_
_entity_poly.entity_id
_entity_poly.type
_entity_poly.pdbx_seq_one_letter_code
_entity_poly.pdbx_strand_id
1 'polypeptide(L)'
;MAIRNVLAFIAIRDIEAAIRWYKMLLGREPDTQPMQGLAEWRFEAGGWLQVHENKQLAGRSSVTFVETDVDDRIKQLQRAGIEPKSVVRGEQVSLAIITDPDGNQIVFAHGKGEKHRAVNGEATASP
;
A
#
# COMPACT_ATOMS: atom_id res chain seq x y z
N MET A 1 -22.44 4.89 19.20
CA MET A 1 -21.87 4.18 18.05
C MET A 1 -20.47 4.69 17.77
N ALA A 2 -19.61 3.83 17.35
CA ALA A 2 -18.23 4.23 17.08
C ALA A 2 -17.73 3.56 15.81
N ILE A 3 -17.04 4.35 15.01
CA ILE A 3 -16.32 3.80 13.86
C ILE A 3 -15.14 3.03 14.40
N ARG A 4 -14.90 1.82 13.92
CA ARG A 4 -13.88 0.94 14.49
C ARG A 4 -12.69 0.74 13.58
N ASN A 5 -12.84 1.00 12.28
CA ASN A 5 -11.73 0.81 11.36
C ASN A 5 -12.04 1.52 10.05
N VAL A 6 -11.03 1.61 9.20
CA VAL A 6 -11.16 2.14 7.85
C VAL A 6 -10.43 1.20 6.93
N LEU A 7 -11.03 0.89 5.79
CA LEU A 7 -10.43 -0.01 4.80
C LEU A 7 -10.15 0.76 3.53
N ALA A 8 -8.98 0.52 2.93
CA ALA A 8 -8.63 1.10 1.65
C ALA A 8 -9.14 0.19 0.53
N PHE A 9 -9.57 0.78 -0.57
CA PHE A 9 -10.18 0.03 -1.67
C PHE A 9 -9.42 0.32 -2.97
N ILE A 10 -9.06 -0.74 -3.68
CA ILE A 10 -8.45 -0.63 -5.00
C ILE A 10 -9.29 -1.46 -5.97
N ALA A 11 -9.73 -0.82 -7.04
CA ALA A 11 -10.51 -1.50 -8.07
C ALA A 11 -9.57 -1.93 -9.21
N ILE A 12 -9.72 -3.17 -9.64
CA ILE A 12 -8.88 -3.74 -10.69
C ILE A 12 -9.76 -4.49 -11.69
N ARG A 13 -9.21 -4.86 -12.83
CA ARG A 13 -9.98 -5.49 -13.89
C ARG A 13 -10.03 -7.01 -13.80
N ASP A 14 -8.97 -7.64 -13.29
CA ASP A 14 -8.85 -9.09 -13.25
C ASP A 14 -8.29 -9.48 -11.90
N ILE A 15 -9.12 -10.11 -11.07
CA ILE A 15 -8.72 -10.40 -9.69
C ILE A 15 -7.55 -11.37 -9.62
N GLU A 16 -7.47 -12.35 -10.51
CA GLU A 16 -6.38 -13.31 -10.44
C GLU A 16 -5.04 -12.66 -10.76
N ALA A 17 -5.01 -11.85 -11.80
CA ALA A 17 -3.79 -11.11 -12.13
C ALA A 17 -3.43 -10.12 -11.04
N ALA A 18 -4.43 -9.47 -10.44
CA ALA A 18 -4.20 -8.51 -9.37
C ALA A 18 -3.64 -9.18 -8.13
N ILE A 19 -4.17 -10.36 -7.77
CA ILE A 19 -3.64 -11.07 -6.60
C ILE A 19 -2.16 -11.39 -6.81
N ARG A 20 -1.78 -11.84 -8.00
CA ARG A 20 -0.36 -12.14 -8.27
C ARG A 20 0.50 -10.90 -8.11
N TRP A 21 0.02 -9.77 -8.63
CA TRP A 21 0.79 -8.54 -8.59
C TRP A 21 0.92 -7.99 -7.17
N TYR A 22 -0.20 -7.95 -6.44
CA TYR A 22 -0.18 -7.44 -5.07
C TYR A 22 0.55 -8.39 -4.11
N LYS A 23 0.50 -9.70 -4.37
CA LYS A 23 1.32 -10.64 -3.62
C LYS A 23 2.80 -10.33 -3.80
N MET A 24 3.22 -10.05 -5.01
CA MET A 24 4.61 -9.67 -5.29
C MET A 24 4.97 -8.37 -4.57
N LEU A 25 4.08 -7.37 -4.66
CA LEU A 25 4.33 -6.06 -4.06
C LEU A 25 4.39 -6.13 -2.55
N LEU A 26 3.44 -6.82 -1.94
CA LEU A 26 3.30 -6.86 -0.48
C LEU A 26 4.05 -8.01 0.17
N GLY A 27 4.57 -8.93 -0.63
CA GLY A 27 5.41 -10.01 -0.13
C GLY A 27 4.66 -11.16 0.50
N ARG A 28 3.34 -11.24 0.36
CA ARG A 28 2.55 -12.32 0.96
C ARG A 28 1.20 -12.46 0.31
N GLU A 29 0.60 -13.62 0.50
CA GLU A 29 -0.75 -13.90 0.02
C GLU A 29 -1.78 -13.04 0.72
N PRO A 30 -2.94 -12.83 0.12
CA PRO A 30 -4.00 -12.13 0.84
C PRO A 30 -4.42 -12.93 2.08
N ASP A 31 -4.86 -12.21 3.10
CA ASP A 31 -5.33 -12.85 4.33
C ASP A 31 -6.67 -13.53 4.12
N THR A 32 -7.54 -12.95 3.30
CA THR A 32 -8.85 -13.54 3.03
C THR A 32 -9.29 -13.22 1.61
N GLN A 33 -10.13 -14.08 1.10
CA GLN A 33 -10.85 -13.86 -0.16
C GLN A 33 -12.31 -14.13 0.14
N PRO A 34 -13.01 -13.17 0.76
CA PRO A 34 -14.33 -13.43 1.32
C PRO A 34 -15.41 -13.69 0.28
N MET A 35 -15.18 -13.27 -0.96
CA MET A 35 -16.12 -13.54 -2.04
C MET A 35 -15.35 -13.50 -3.34
N GLN A 36 -15.99 -13.98 -4.40
CA GLN A 36 -15.36 -13.98 -5.71
C GLN A 36 -15.06 -12.55 -6.13
N GLY A 37 -13.86 -12.33 -6.65
CA GLY A 37 -13.48 -11.00 -7.12
C GLY A 37 -12.96 -10.06 -6.04
N LEU A 38 -12.78 -10.55 -4.81
CA LEU A 38 -12.31 -9.70 -3.71
C LEU A 38 -11.21 -10.42 -2.94
N ALA A 39 -10.08 -9.73 -2.75
CA ALA A 39 -8.99 -10.20 -1.91
C ALA A 39 -8.65 -9.11 -0.90
N GLU A 40 -8.31 -9.51 0.31
CA GLU A 40 -8.03 -8.57 1.38
C GLU A 40 -6.70 -8.87 2.03
N TRP A 41 -5.93 -7.81 2.28
CA TRP A 41 -4.69 -7.88 3.07
C TRP A 41 -4.88 -7.01 4.30
N ARG A 42 -4.52 -7.56 5.46
CA ARG A 42 -4.63 -6.84 6.73
C ARG A 42 -3.24 -6.41 7.17
N PHE A 43 -3.18 -5.26 7.81
CA PHE A 43 -1.91 -4.70 8.25
C PHE A 43 -1.89 -4.58 9.75
N GLU A 44 -0.68 -4.59 10.30
CA GLU A 44 -0.46 -4.68 11.73
C GLU A 44 -1.12 -3.55 12.50
N ALA A 45 -1.08 -2.35 11.97
CA ALA A 45 -1.67 -1.19 12.63
C ALA A 45 -3.18 -1.12 12.51
N GLY A 46 -3.81 -2.08 11.83
CA GLY A 46 -5.27 -2.18 11.78
C GLY A 46 -5.90 -1.85 10.44
N GLY A 47 -5.18 -1.25 9.53
CA GLY A 47 -5.73 -0.98 8.21
C GLY A 47 -5.87 -2.25 7.39
N TRP A 48 -6.80 -2.25 6.45
CA TRP A 48 -6.98 -3.36 5.51
C TRP A 48 -6.96 -2.80 4.11
N LEU A 49 -6.43 -3.57 3.17
CA LEU A 49 -6.51 -3.27 1.76
C LEU A 49 -7.48 -4.26 1.12
N GLN A 50 -8.48 -3.73 0.43
CA GLN A 50 -9.40 -4.55 -0.36
C GLN A 50 -9.08 -4.35 -1.83
N VAL A 51 -8.73 -5.42 -2.52
CA VAL A 51 -8.50 -5.40 -3.97
C VAL A 51 -9.72 -6.08 -4.59
N HIS A 52 -10.48 -5.33 -5.34
CA HIS A 52 -11.80 -5.78 -5.79
C HIS A 52 -11.95 -5.62 -7.30
N GLU A 53 -12.46 -6.65 -7.93
CA GLU A 53 -12.70 -6.60 -9.37
C GLU A 53 -13.89 -5.70 -9.66
N ASN A 54 -13.63 -4.61 -10.36
CA ASN A 54 -14.66 -3.64 -10.74
C ASN A 54 -14.13 -2.88 -11.94
N LYS A 55 -14.59 -3.28 -13.13
CA LYS A 55 -14.03 -2.75 -14.36
C LYS A 55 -14.30 -1.28 -14.55
N GLN A 56 -15.42 -0.78 -14.01
CA GLN A 56 -15.78 0.63 -14.17
C GLN A 56 -14.87 1.55 -13.37
N LEU A 57 -14.44 1.11 -12.20
CA LEU A 57 -13.61 1.93 -11.32
C LEU A 57 -12.13 1.62 -11.44
N ALA A 58 -11.77 0.57 -12.17
CA ALA A 58 -10.38 0.15 -12.27
C ALA A 58 -9.48 1.26 -12.80
N GLY A 59 -8.33 1.44 -12.15
CA GLY A 59 -7.36 2.45 -12.55
C GLY A 59 -7.60 3.82 -11.95
N ARG A 60 -8.61 3.99 -11.13
CA ARG A 60 -8.99 5.29 -10.56
C ARG A 60 -8.79 5.38 -9.07
N SER A 61 -8.21 4.36 -8.47
CA SER A 61 -8.00 4.34 -7.02
C SER A 61 -6.63 4.93 -6.68
N SER A 62 -6.50 5.37 -5.44
CA SER A 62 -5.22 5.82 -4.90
C SER A 62 -5.14 5.35 -3.46
N VAL A 63 -4.02 4.76 -3.09
CA VAL A 63 -3.82 4.29 -1.73
C VAL A 63 -2.42 4.63 -1.28
N THR A 64 -2.27 4.94 0.02
CA THR A 64 -0.98 5.20 0.61
C THR A 64 -0.67 4.13 1.64
N PHE A 65 0.49 3.48 1.47
CA PHE A 65 1.02 2.57 2.48
C PHE A 65 2.04 3.33 3.31
N VAL A 66 1.92 3.22 4.62
CA VAL A 66 2.87 3.86 5.53
C VAL A 66 3.97 2.86 5.82
N GLU A 67 5.22 3.25 5.55
CA GLU A 67 6.37 2.39 5.68
C GLU A 67 7.34 2.95 6.69
N THR A 68 8.22 2.10 7.19
CA THR A 68 9.29 2.56 8.06
C THR A 68 10.45 3.13 7.27
N ASP A 69 10.64 2.70 6.03
CA ASP A 69 11.79 3.12 5.23
C ASP A 69 11.44 3.08 3.74
N VAL A 70 11.19 4.26 3.18
CA VAL A 70 10.83 4.36 1.76
C VAL A 70 12.01 4.05 0.86
N ASP A 71 13.24 4.36 1.28
CA ASP A 71 14.40 4.03 0.45
C ASP A 71 14.56 2.53 0.29
N ASP A 72 14.31 1.78 1.35
CA ASP A 72 14.35 0.33 1.27
C ASP A 72 13.26 -0.20 0.34
N ARG A 73 12.07 0.39 0.41
CA ARG A 73 10.97 0.03 -0.48
C ARG A 73 11.36 0.29 -1.94
N ILE A 74 12.00 1.41 -2.23
CA ILE A 74 12.43 1.72 -3.59
C ILE A 74 13.38 0.64 -4.11
N LYS A 75 14.30 0.18 -3.27
CA LYS A 75 15.21 -0.88 -3.70
C LYS A 75 14.47 -2.17 -4.01
N GLN A 76 13.47 -2.50 -3.21
CA GLN A 76 12.66 -3.69 -3.46
C GLN A 76 11.88 -3.57 -4.77
N LEU A 77 11.32 -2.40 -5.04
CA LEU A 77 10.60 -2.15 -6.28
C LEU A 77 11.53 -2.31 -7.48
N GLN A 78 12.73 -1.76 -7.39
CA GLN A 78 13.69 -1.85 -8.48
C GLN A 78 14.10 -3.29 -8.76
N ARG A 79 14.26 -4.10 -7.71
CA ARG A 79 14.56 -5.52 -7.89
C ARG A 79 13.42 -6.25 -8.61
N ALA A 80 12.20 -5.78 -8.44
CA ALA A 80 11.04 -6.35 -9.11
C ALA A 80 10.79 -5.74 -10.49
N GLY A 81 11.68 -4.83 -10.93
CA GLY A 81 11.53 -4.20 -12.24
C GLY A 81 10.55 -3.04 -12.26
N ILE A 82 10.22 -2.49 -11.09
CA ILE A 82 9.28 -1.38 -11.00
C ILE A 82 10.04 -0.11 -10.65
N GLU A 83 9.96 0.88 -11.53
CA GLU A 83 10.58 2.18 -11.27
C GLU A 83 9.51 3.14 -10.76
N PRO A 84 9.78 3.85 -9.65
CA PRO A 84 8.83 4.85 -9.18
C PRO A 84 8.64 5.94 -10.23
N LYS A 85 7.41 6.40 -10.37
CA LYS A 85 7.11 7.54 -11.23
C LYS A 85 7.62 8.82 -10.62
N SER A 86 7.65 8.87 -9.30
CA SER A 86 8.04 10.07 -8.58
C SER A 86 8.58 9.68 -7.22
N VAL A 87 9.63 10.37 -6.77
CA VAL A 87 10.19 10.20 -5.43
C VAL A 87 10.36 11.60 -4.85
N VAL A 88 9.84 11.78 -3.64
CA VAL A 88 9.97 13.04 -2.92
C VAL A 88 10.66 12.77 -1.59
N ARG A 89 11.74 13.49 -1.34
CA ARG A 89 12.47 13.39 -0.08
C ARG A 89 12.39 14.73 0.63
N GLY A 90 11.33 14.89 1.42
CA GLY A 90 11.10 16.11 2.15
C GLY A 90 11.65 16.04 3.56
N GLU A 91 11.59 17.16 4.26
CA GLU A 91 12.05 17.20 5.65
C GLU A 91 11.11 16.46 6.58
N GLN A 92 9.81 16.53 6.31
CA GLN A 92 8.81 15.93 7.19
C GLN A 92 8.35 14.57 6.70
N VAL A 93 8.36 14.36 5.40
CA VAL A 93 7.87 13.11 4.82
C VAL A 93 8.66 12.79 3.55
N SER A 94 8.89 11.52 3.34
CA SER A 94 9.43 11.04 2.07
C SER A 94 8.43 10.08 1.46
N LEU A 95 8.32 10.08 0.16
CA LEU A 95 7.39 9.18 -0.50
C LEU A 95 7.88 8.74 -1.87
N ALA A 96 7.36 7.62 -2.32
CA ALA A 96 7.57 7.09 -3.66
C ALA A 96 6.21 6.71 -4.23
N ILE A 97 6.01 7.00 -5.51
CA ILE A 97 4.73 6.77 -6.16
C ILE A 97 4.93 5.82 -7.34
N ILE A 98 4.11 4.79 -7.39
CA ILE A 98 4.06 3.86 -8.52
C ILE A 98 2.62 3.75 -8.98
N THR A 99 2.40 3.04 -10.09
CA THR A 99 1.05 2.64 -10.49
C THR A 99 1.00 1.12 -10.60
N ASP A 100 -0.17 0.56 -10.32
CA ASP A 100 -0.36 -0.87 -10.56
C ASP A 100 -0.67 -1.09 -12.05
N PRO A 101 -0.81 -2.35 -12.49
CA PRO A 101 -1.03 -2.61 -13.92
C PRO A 101 -2.32 -2.00 -14.48
N ASP A 102 -3.30 -1.71 -13.64
CA ASP A 102 -4.54 -1.07 -14.08
C ASP A 102 -4.48 0.44 -14.09
N GLY A 103 -3.42 1.02 -13.50
CA GLY A 103 -3.26 2.45 -13.45
C GLY A 103 -3.61 3.08 -12.10
N ASN A 104 -3.94 2.28 -11.10
CA ASN A 104 -4.19 2.81 -9.77
C ASN A 104 -2.91 3.36 -9.16
N GLN A 105 -3.01 4.43 -8.42
CA GLN A 105 -1.86 5.06 -7.81
C GLN A 105 -1.56 4.42 -6.47
N ILE A 106 -0.30 4.08 -6.26
CA ILE A 106 0.17 3.52 -5.01
C ILE A 106 1.29 4.39 -4.49
N VAL A 107 1.12 4.89 -3.27
CA VAL A 107 2.08 5.75 -2.61
C VAL A 107 2.67 5.00 -1.43
N PHE A 108 3.99 4.99 -1.33
CA PHE A 108 4.68 4.50 -0.14
C PHE A 108 5.26 5.72 0.56
N ALA A 109 4.96 5.87 1.83
CA ALA A 109 5.35 7.09 2.56
C ALA A 109 5.86 6.76 3.94
N HIS A 110 6.86 7.54 4.40
CA HIS A 110 7.24 7.52 5.80
C HIS A 110 7.52 8.96 6.23
N GLY A 111 7.22 9.25 7.49
CA GLY A 111 7.58 10.52 8.10
C GLY A 111 8.71 10.31 9.07
N LYS A 112 9.37 11.37 9.48
CA LYS A 112 10.44 11.27 10.45
C LYS A 112 9.96 10.64 11.76
N GLY A 113 8.78 11.03 12.21
CA GLY A 113 8.24 10.49 13.43
C GLY A 113 7.83 9.05 13.29
N GLU A 114 7.34 8.67 12.15
CA GLU A 114 6.91 7.31 11.88
C GLU A 114 8.11 6.36 11.91
N LYS A 115 9.20 6.75 11.26
CA LYS A 115 10.41 5.96 11.25
C LYS A 115 11.01 5.86 12.64
N HIS A 116 11.02 6.96 13.37
CA HIS A 116 11.50 6.99 14.73
C HIS A 116 10.68 6.08 15.63
N ARG A 117 9.37 6.13 15.47
CA ARG A 117 8.45 5.32 16.25
C ARG A 117 8.71 3.84 16.02
N ALA A 118 8.92 3.46 14.77
CA ALA A 118 9.18 2.07 14.43
C ALA A 118 10.44 1.57 15.09
N VAL A 119 11.47 2.39 15.15
CA VAL A 119 12.73 2.00 15.77
C VAL A 119 12.58 1.87 17.28
N ASN A 120 11.87 2.79 17.92
CA ASN A 120 11.76 2.81 19.37
C ASN A 120 10.57 2.04 19.90
N GLY A 121 9.64 1.69 19.07
CA GLY A 121 8.43 1.05 19.53
C GLY A 121 7.55 1.96 20.33
N GLU A 122 7.71 3.25 20.23
CA GLU A 122 6.93 4.21 20.99
C GLU A 122 5.95 4.91 20.10
N ALA A 123 4.77 5.12 20.64
CA ALA A 123 3.78 5.88 19.93
C ALA A 123 3.85 7.33 20.36
N THR A 124 5.01 7.87 20.45
CA THR A 124 5.13 9.23 20.89
C THR A 124 4.74 10.17 19.81
N ALA A 125 4.76 11.40 20.17
CA ALA A 125 4.42 12.42 19.27
C ALA A 125 5.16 12.27 18.04
N SER A 126 4.51 12.25 17.03
CA SER A 126 5.14 12.20 15.82
C SER A 126 5.22 13.49 15.25
N PRO A 127 5.82 13.61 14.35
CA PRO A 127 6.07 14.74 13.62
C PRO A 127 5.19 15.39 12.95
#